data_b4876fe39c673f5dd1a5f6a083f73548
#
_entry.id   b4876fe39c673f5dd1a5f6a083f73548
#
_cell.length_a   1.000
_cell.length_b   1.000
_cell.length_c   1.000
_cell.angle_alpha   90.00
_cell.angle_beta   90.00
_cell.angle_gamma   90.00
#
_symmetry.space_group_name_H-M   'P 1'
#
loop_
_entity.id
_entity.type
_entity.pdbx_description
1 polymer ?
#
loop_
_entity_poly.entity_id
_entity_poly.type
_entity_poly.pdbx_seq_one_letter_code
_entity_poly.pdbx_strand_id
1 'polypeptide(L)'
;MEKGDILTEGYSTENGELAIGRNLKVAYMPWKGYNYEDAIVLNERMVREDILTSVHVDEYTLEVRETKRGMEELTSDIPNVSEDATKDLDERGIIRVGAHVVPGDILIG
;
A
#
# COMPACT_ATOMS: atom_id res chain seq x y z
N MET A 1 -3.33 -17.67 -29.43
CA MET A 1 -3.86 -16.29 -29.35
C MET A 1 -4.61 -15.98 -30.62
N GLU A 2 -5.80 -15.49 -30.47
CA GLU A 2 -6.65 -15.10 -31.58
C GLU A 2 -6.74 -13.57 -31.66
N LYS A 3 -7.27 -13.08 -32.79
CA LYS A 3 -7.46 -11.65 -32.98
C LYS A 3 -8.53 -11.14 -32.00
N GLY A 4 -8.18 -10.15 -31.18
CA GLY A 4 -9.07 -9.58 -30.16
C GLY A 4 -8.78 -10.04 -28.75
N ASP A 5 -7.86 -10.99 -28.57
CA ASP A 5 -7.43 -11.41 -27.23
C ASP A 5 -6.69 -10.30 -26.49
N ILE A 6 -6.94 -10.19 -25.19
CA ILE A 6 -6.23 -9.27 -24.32
C ILE A 6 -4.87 -9.87 -24.00
N LEU A 7 -3.78 -9.17 -24.33
CA LEU A 7 -2.43 -9.64 -24.10
C LEU A 7 -1.93 -9.32 -22.69
N THR A 8 -2.34 -8.20 -22.14
CA THR A 8 -1.94 -7.75 -20.80
C THR A 8 -2.97 -6.77 -20.25
N GLU A 9 -3.08 -6.72 -18.93
CA GLU A 9 -3.91 -5.73 -18.24
C GLU A 9 -3.11 -5.09 -17.11
N GLY A 10 -3.38 -3.81 -16.83
CA GLY A 10 -2.87 -3.12 -15.66
C GLY A 10 -3.69 -3.43 -14.40
N TYR A 11 -3.22 -2.97 -13.25
CA TYR A 11 -3.92 -3.16 -11.96
C TYR A 11 -5.28 -2.46 -11.89
N SER A 12 -5.50 -1.44 -12.71
CA SER A 12 -6.71 -0.64 -12.74
C SER A 12 -7.67 -1.03 -13.86
N THR A 13 -7.43 -2.15 -14.55
CA THR A 13 -8.27 -2.61 -15.65
C THR A 13 -8.79 -4.03 -15.41
N GLU A 14 -9.98 -4.30 -15.91
CA GLU A 14 -10.62 -5.62 -15.86
C GLU A 14 -11.33 -5.86 -17.21
N ASN A 15 -11.03 -6.98 -17.85
CA ASN A 15 -11.59 -7.33 -19.17
C ASN A 15 -11.42 -6.24 -20.24
N GLY A 16 -10.29 -5.50 -20.20
CA GLY A 16 -9.99 -4.42 -21.12
C GLY A 16 -10.68 -3.09 -20.80
N GLU A 17 -11.43 -3.02 -19.72
CA GLU A 17 -12.12 -1.80 -19.28
C GLU A 17 -11.50 -1.22 -18.01
N LEU A 18 -11.57 0.09 -17.86
CA LEU A 18 -11.07 0.78 -16.69
C LEU A 18 -11.94 0.45 -15.48
N ALA A 19 -11.30 -0.07 -14.41
CA ALA A 19 -11.96 -0.53 -13.19
C ALA A 19 -11.33 0.14 -11.95
N ILE A 20 -11.46 1.47 -11.85
CA ILE A 20 -10.86 2.28 -10.79
C ILE A 20 -11.74 2.49 -9.57
N GLY A 21 -12.93 1.92 -9.55
CA GLY A 21 -13.88 2.06 -8.46
C GLY A 21 -15.07 1.14 -8.64
N ARG A 22 -16.12 1.45 -7.91
CA ARG A 22 -17.36 0.66 -7.94
C ARG A 22 -18.56 1.58 -8.15
N ASN A 23 -19.55 1.07 -8.85
CA ASN A 23 -20.83 1.75 -8.96
C ASN A 23 -21.64 1.56 -7.69
N LEU A 24 -22.01 2.65 -7.07
CA LEU A 24 -22.75 2.65 -5.81
C LEU A 24 -24.12 3.28 -6.00
N LYS A 25 -25.10 2.76 -5.27
CA LYS A 25 -26.42 3.38 -5.20
C LYS A 25 -26.38 4.50 -4.17
N VAL A 26 -26.68 5.72 -4.61
CA VAL A 26 -26.56 6.94 -3.78
C VAL A 26 -27.93 7.60 -3.65
N ALA A 27 -28.26 8.05 -2.44
CA ALA A 27 -29.40 8.92 -2.19
C ALA A 27 -28.92 10.30 -1.76
N TYR A 28 -29.32 11.34 -2.47
CA TYR A 28 -29.04 12.74 -2.15
C TYR A 28 -30.14 13.28 -1.23
N MET A 29 -29.97 13.08 0.06
CA MET A 29 -30.97 13.51 1.06
C MET A 29 -30.35 13.70 2.44
N PRO A 30 -30.87 14.60 3.29
CA PRO A 30 -30.52 14.61 4.69
C PRO A 30 -31.02 13.32 5.38
N TRP A 31 -30.19 12.75 6.23
CA TRP A 31 -30.55 11.56 6.99
C TRP A 31 -30.20 11.68 8.46
N LYS A 32 -31.20 12.00 9.28
CA LYS A 32 -31.08 12.10 10.75
C LYS A 32 -29.95 13.02 11.24
N GLY A 33 -29.51 13.97 10.42
CA GLY A 33 -28.41 14.88 10.73
C GLY A 33 -27.00 14.27 10.66
N TYR A 34 -26.86 12.96 10.38
CA TYR A 34 -25.55 12.31 10.33
C TYR A 34 -24.72 12.67 9.10
N ASN A 35 -25.35 13.18 8.05
CA ASN A 35 -24.67 13.62 6.84
C ASN A 35 -24.72 15.15 6.66
N TYR A 36 -24.74 15.89 7.76
CA TYR A 36 -24.68 17.35 7.74
C TYR A 36 -23.31 17.84 7.22
N GLU A 37 -23.34 18.86 6.36
CA GLU A 37 -22.17 19.42 5.65
C GLU A 37 -21.44 18.38 4.79
N ASP A 38 -20.16 18.12 5.07
CA ASP A 38 -19.31 17.24 4.27
C ASP A 38 -19.35 15.77 4.71
N ALA A 39 -20.23 15.44 5.66
CA ALA A 39 -20.35 14.07 6.14
C ALA A 39 -21.15 13.19 5.18
N ILE A 40 -20.75 11.94 5.06
CA ILE A 40 -21.40 10.94 4.22
C ILE A 40 -21.71 9.71 5.07
N VAL A 41 -22.95 9.23 5.01
CA VAL A 41 -23.36 8.01 5.66
C VAL A 41 -23.18 6.84 4.69
N LEU A 42 -22.47 5.81 5.11
CA LEU A 42 -22.19 4.62 4.32
C LEU A 42 -22.83 3.39 4.94
N ASN A 43 -23.20 2.43 4.10
CA ASN A 43 -23.59 1.11 4.57
C ASN A 43 -22.35 0.36 5.09
N GLU A 44 -22.48 -0.27 6.25
CA GLU A 44 -21.38 -1.06 6.84
C GLU A 44 -20.83 -2.16 5.92
N ARG A 45 -21.67 -2.68 5.03
CA ARG A 45 -21.27 -3.65 4.02
C ARG A 45 -20.10 -3.18 3.16
N MET A 46 -20.00 -1.88 2.88
CA MET A 46 -18.90 -1.30 2.09
C MET A 46 -17.54 -1.49 2.77
N VAL A 47 -17.52 -1.41 4.09
CA VAL A 47 -16.31 -1.63 4.87
C VAL A 47 -16.05 -3.12 5.08
N ARG A 48 -17.09 -3.86 5.42
CA ARG A 48 -16.99 -5.30 5.73
C ARG A 48 -16.60 -6.15 4.52
N GLU A 49 -17.10 -5.82 3.33
CA GLU A 49 -16.80 -6.54 2.08
C GLU A 49 -15.69 -5.87 1.24
N ASP A 50 -14.99 -4.90 1.80
CA ASP A 50 -13.89 -4.19 1.13
C ASP A 50 -14.23 -3.64 -0.26
N ILE A 51 -15.46 -3.12 -0.43
CA ILE A 51 -15.97 -2.67 -1.73
C ILE A 51 -15.14 -1.50 -2.30
N LEU A 52 -14.70 -0.58 -1.45
CA LEU A 52 -13.88 0.59 -1.83
C LEU A 52 -12.41 0.44 -1.43
N THR A 53 -11.99 -0.74 -1.03
CA THR A 53 -10.61 -1.00 -0.64
C THR A 53 -9.72 -1.04 -1.87
N SER A 54 -8.59 -0.37 -1.80
CA SER A 54 -7.58 -0.33 -2.85
C SER A 54 -6.24 -0.86 -2.36
N VAL A 55 -5.47 -1.41 -3.29
CA VAL A 55 -4.10 -1.86 -3.04
C VAL A 55 -3.16 -0.96 -3.83
N HIS A 56 -2.21 -0.35 -3.15
CA HIS A 56 -1.18 0.49 -3.74
C HIS A 56 0.16 -0.20 -3.61
N VAL A 57 0.93 -0.23 -4.70
CA VAL A 57 2.25 -0.87 -4.73
C VAL A 57 3.30 0.18 -5.01
N ASP A 58 4.19 0.39 -4.04
CA ASP A 58 5.34 1.27 -4.15
C ASP A 58 6.62 0.44 -4.08
N GLU A 59 7.55 0.70 -4.96
CA GLU A 59 8.83 0.01 -5.03
C GLU A 59 9.94 0.90 -4.50
N TYR A 60 10.70 0.38 -3.54
CA TYR A 60 11.88 1.03 -2.98
C TYR A 60 13.10 0.19 -3.26
N THR A 61 14.13 0.80 -3.84
CA THR A 61 15.39 0.13 -4.18
C THR A 61 16.55 0.77 -3.45
N LEU A 62 17.48 -0.06 -3.02
CA LEU A 62 18.72 0.35 -2.38
C LEU A 62 19.89 -0.38 -3.02
N GLU A 63 20.91 0.38 -3.42
CA GLU A 63 22.16 -0.17 -3.93
C GLU A 63 23.23 -0.17 -2.85
N VAL A 64 23.95 -1.28 -2.73
CA VAL A 64 25.13 -1.37 -1.86
C VAL A 64 26.32 -0.75 -2.58
N ARG A 65 26.98 0.23 -1.95
CA ARG A 65 28.10 0.98 -2.50
C ARG A 65 29.36 0.83 -1.67
N GLU A 66 30.48 1.05 -2.29
CA GLU A 66 31.76 1.22 -1.60
C GLU A 66 31.88 2.67 -1.10
N THR A 67 32.10 2.83 0.20
CA THR A 67 32.27 4.15 0.84
C THR A 67 33.67 4.31 1.41
N LYS A 68 34.01 5.53 1.86
CA LYS A 68 35.27 5.83 2.56
C LYS A 68 35.47 5.03 3.85
N ARG A 69 34.38 4.51 4.43
CA ARG A 69 34.38 3.68 5.64
C ARG A 69 34.44 2.18 5.34
N GLY A 70 34.50 1.81 4.05
CA GLY A 70 34.46 0.45 3.56
C GLY A 70 33.21 0.14 2.75
N MET A 71 32.96 -1.12 2.50
CA MET A 71 31.78 -1.61 1.78
C MET A 71 30.53 -1.45 2.65
N GLU A 72 29.46 -0.91 2.08
CA GLU A 72 28.13 -0.96 2.71
C GLU A 72 27.60 -2.39 2.73
N GLU A 73 26.84 -2.74 3.75
CA GLU A 73 26.18 -4.03 3.83
C GLU A 73 24.70 -3.89 4.23
N LEU A 74 23.88 -4.81 3.76
CA LEU A 74 22.50 -4.89 4.17
C LEU A 74 22.39 -5.61 5.51
N THR A 75 21.99 -4.88 6.55
CA THR A 75 21.91 -5.41 7.93
C THR A 75 20.84 -4.68 8.74
N SER A 76 20.29 -5.37 9.72
CA SER A 76 19.42 -4.75 10.74
C SER A 76 20.21 -4.02 11.83
N ASP A 77 21.51 -4.25 11.92
CA ASP A 77 22.40 -3.59 12.88
C ASP A 77 22.84 -2.22 12.37
N ILE A 78 21.99 -1.23 12.58
CA ILE A 78 22.19 0.13 12.11
C ILE A 78 22.66 1.01 13.29
N PRO A 79 23.83 1.71 13.16
CA PRO A 79 24.30 2.63 14.19
C PRO A 79 23.31 3.80 14.39
N ASN A 80 23.19 4.26 15.65
CA ASN A 80 22.34 5.38 16.05
C ASN A 80 20.81 5.17 15.84
N VAL A 81 20.38 3.93 15.70
CA VAL A 81 18.97 3.57 15.58
C VAL A 81 18.57 2.63 16.71
N SER A 82 17.42 2.86 17.32
CA SER A 82 16.92 1.99 18.39
C SER A 82 16.53 0.60 17.87
N GLU A 83 16.60 -0.40 18.74
CA GLU A 83 16.15 -1.76 18.40
C GLU A 83 14.67 -1.81 18.00
N ASP A 84 13.84 -0.97 18.60
CA ASP A 84 12.42 -0.88 18.24
C ASP A 84 12.19 -0.40 16.81
N ALA A 85 13.06 0.47 16.30
CA ALA A 85 12.97 0.95 14.91
C ALA A 85 13.37 -0.11 13.88
N THR A 86 14.12 -1.13 14.29
CA THR A 86 14.61 -2.22 13.42
C THR A 86 13.96 -3.57 13.69
N LYS A 87 12.99 -3.63 14.60
CA LYS A 87 12.36 -4.89 15.03
C LYS A 87 11.69 -5.69 13.90
N ASP A 88 11.22 -5.03 12.85
CA ASP A 88 10.56 -5.65 11.71
C ASP A 88 11.51 -5.93 10.54
N LEU A 89 12.81 -5.63 10.70
CA LEU A 89 13.82 -5.94 9.70
C LEU A 89 14.35 -7.37 9.89
N ASP A 90 14.60 -8.06 8.78
CA ASP A 90 15.23 -9.38 8.79
C ASP A 90 16.77 -9.29 8.94
N GLU A 91 17.45 -10.42 8.84
CA GLU A 91 18.92 -10.49 8.93
C GLU A 91 19.63 -9.67 7.84
N ARG A 92 18.97 -9.44 6.71
CA ARG A 92 19.47 -8.64 5.59
C ARG A 92 19.09 -7.16 5.70
N GLY A 93 18.42 -6.76 6.78
CA GLY A 93 17.94 -5.40 6.96
C GLY A 93 16.72 -5.04 6.11
N ILE A 94 16.07 -6.01 5.50
CA ILE A 94 14.84 -5.81 4.70
C ILE A 94 13.62 -6.08 5.57
N ILE A 95 12.62 -5.22 5.46
CA ILE A 95 11.39 -5.37 6.23
C ILE A 95 10.68 -6.70 5.90
N ARG A 96 10.18 -7.36 6.93
CA ARG A 96 9.45 -8.63 6.76
C ARG A 96 8.10 -8.43 6.08
N VAL A 97 7.63 -9.46 5.40
CA VAL A 97 6.29 -9.48 4.81
C VAL A 97 5.24 -9.50 5.92
N GLY A 98 4.24 -8.64 5.79
CA GLY A 98 3.14 -8.51 6.77
C GLY A 98 3.38 -7.48 7.87
N ALA A 99 4.53 -6.80 7.89
CA ALA A 99 4.80 -5.74 8.85
C ALA A 99 3.88 -4.52 8.63
N HIS A 100 3.37 -3.96 9.73
CA HIS A 100 2.63 -2.70 9.68
C HIS A 100 3.62 -1.53 9.65
N VAL A 101 3.47 -0.66 8.67
CA VAL A 101 4.40 0.45 8.39
C VAL A 101 3.71 1.80 8.59
N VAL A 102 4.39 2.70 9.28
CA VAL A 102 3.95 4.09 9.48
C VAL A 102 5.04 5.05 8.97
N PRO A 103 4.70 6.33 8.70
CA PRO A 103 5.70 7.30 8.27
C PRO A 103 6.89 7.39 9.25
N GLY A 104 8.10 7.35 8.70
CA GLY A 104 9.35 7.36 9.48
C GLY A 104 9.95 5.99 9.74
N ASP A 105 9.26 4.90 9.41
CA ASP A 105 9.78 3.55 9.59
C ASP A 105 10.89 3.22 8.58
N ILE A 106 11.84 2.40 9.01
CA ILE A 106 12.92 1.91 8.17
C ILE A 106 12.43 0.68 7.40
N LEU A 107 12.54 0.74 6.08
CA LEU A 107 12.17 -0.36 5.20
C LEU A 107 13.36 -1.24 4.81
N ILE A 108 14.53 -0.62 4.61
CA ILE A 108 15.78 -1.28 4.25
C ILE A 108 16.89 -0.63 5.06
N GLY A 109 17.71 -1.45 5.74
CA GLY A 109 18.83 -1.02 6.55
C GLY A 109 20.20 -1.43 6.06
#